data_375c1d6227ec51cbcc8b4842448f0a97
#
_entry.id   375c1d6227ec51cbcc8b4842448f0a97
#
_cell.length_a   1.000
_cell.length_b   1.000
_cell.length_c   1.000
_cell.angle_alpha   90.00
_cell.angle_beta   90.00
_cell.angle_gamma   90.00
#
_symmetry.space_group_name_H-M   'P 1'
#
loop_
_entity.id
_entity.type
_entity.pdbx_description
1 polymer ?
#
loop_
_entity_poly.entity_id
_entity_poly.type
_entity_poly.pdbx_seq_one_letter_code
_entity_poly.pdbx_strand_id
1 'polypeptide(L)'
;MRKCLSVVSSVMMLAMAGVAHAQEKKVISTPDAPQAIGPYSQAIRAGKTVYLAGQISIDPKTKQLVTGTIEEQTKLVLENLKAVLAADGLTMDHVVSTSVFLKDLNEFGKMNEVYGTYFKNAPPARATVEVARLPRDVKVEISAIAVHP
;
A
#
# COMPACT_ATOMS: atom_id res chain seq x y z
N MET A 1 51.55 54.72 -27.31
CA MET A 1 50.24 54.27 -27.77
C MET A 1 50.09 52.79 -27.37
N ARG A 2 49.42 52.51 -26.26
CA ARG A 2 49.16 51.15 -25.76
C ARG A 2 47.66 50.87 -25.93
N LYS A 3 47.31 49.93 -26.77
CA LYS A 3 45.92 49.47 -26.96
C LYS A 3 45.59 48.44 -25.86
N CYS A 4 44.66 48.78 -24.97
CA CYS A 4 44.04 47.84 -24.06
C CYS A 4 43.05 46.98 -24.82
N LEU A 5 43.28 45.66 -24.85
CA LEU A 5 42.37 44.66 -25.38
C LEU A 5 41.49 44.19 -24.21
N SER A 6 40.22 44.59 -24.24
CA SER A 6 39.20 44.17 -23.28
C SER A 6 38.69 42.81 -23.69
N VAL A 7 38.97 41.76 -22.89
CA VAL A 7 38.40 40.41 -23.06
C VAL A 7 37.11 40.37 -22.25
N VAL A 8 35.98 40.40 -22.95
CA VAL A 8 34.66 40.14 -22.38
C VAL A 8 34.45 38.64 -22.31
N SER A 9 34.57 38.07 -21.11
CA SER A 9 34.28 36.65 -20.83
C SER A 9 32.77 36.49 -20.64
N SER A 10 32.08 36.00 -21.68
CA SER A 10 30.66 35.64 -21.60
C SER A 10 30.53 34.27 -20.91
N VAL A 11 30.15 34.29 -19.63
CA VAL A 11 29.76 33.09 -18.90
C VAL A 11 28.34 32.72 -19.36
N MET A 12 28.25 31.68 -20.19
CA MET A 12 26.99 31.09 -20.65
C MET A 12 26.47 30.17 -19.55
N MET A 13 25.54 30.69 -18.72
CA MET A 13 24.85 29.92 -17.69
C MET A 13 23.84 28.99 -18.35
N LEU A 14 24.21 27.68 -18.48
CA LEU A 14 23.31 26.66 -18.96
C LEU A 14 22.29 26.35 -17.87
N ALA A 15 21.12 26.96 -17.96
CA ALA A 15 19.98 26.61 -17.10
C ALA A 15 19.50 25.20 -17.49
N MET A 16 19.90 24.17 -16.72
CA MET A 16 19.26 22.86 -16.78
C MET A 16 17.84 23.01 -16.24
N ALA A 17 16.89 23.26 -17.13
CA ALA A 17 15.48 23.10 -16.83
C ALA A 17 15.24 21.59 -16.61
N GLY A 18 15.24 21.18 -15.35
CA GLY A 18 14.81 19.83 -14.97
C GLY A 18 13.35 19.64 -15.41
N VAL A 19 13.14 18.79 -16.41
CA VAL A 19 11.78 18.38 -16.80
C VAL A 19 11.21 17.60 -15.62
N ALA A 20 10.35 18.25 -14.84
CA ALA A 20 9.58 17.56 -13.83
C ALA A 20 8.64 16.56 -14.53
N HIS A 21 9.08 15.31 -14.64
CA HIS A 21 8.20 14.23 -15.08
C HIS A 21 7.15 14.05 -14.00
N ALA A 22 5.90 14.32 -14.33
CA ALA A 22 4.79 13.90 -13.49
C ALA A 22 4.91 12.40 -13.27
N GLN A 23 4.99 11.97 -12.00
CA GLN A 23 5.19 10.56 -11.65
C GLN A 23 4.00 9.74 -12.16
N GLU A 24 4.25 8.81 -13.09
CA GLU A 24 3.21 8.00 -13.72
C GLU A 24 2.51 7.13 -12.67
N LYS A 25 1.17 7.21 -12.66
CA LYS A 25 0.31 6.41 -11.80
C LYS A 25 0.00 5.09 -12.50
N LYS A 26 0.47 3.96 -11.95
CA LYS A 26 0.17 2.61 -12.43
C LYS A 26 -0.91 1.96 -11.58
N VAL A 27 -2.00 1.51 -12.21
CA VAL A 27 -3.03 0.67 -11.57
C VAL A 27 -2.51 -0.76 -11.46
N ILE A 28 -2.67 -1.37 -10.27
CA ILE A 28 -2.34 -2.78 -10.00
C ILE A 28 -3.65 -3.51 -9.77
N SER A 29 -3.82 -4.65 -10.42
CA SER A 29 -4.99 -5.51 -10.29
C SER A 29 -4.60 -6.97 -10.49
N THR A 30 -5.25 -7.87 -9.74
CA THR A 30 -5.05 -9.32 -9.82
C THR A 30 -6.36 -10.06 -9.58
N PRO A 31 -6.61 -11.19 -10.27
CA PRO A 31 -7.75 -12.07 -9.95
C PRO A 31 -7.56 -12.84 -8.64
N ASP A 32 -6.32 -12.91 -8.10
CA ASP A 32 -5.97 -13.65 -6.88
C ASP A 32 -6.34 -12.90 -5.59
N ALA A 33 -6.89 -11.69 -5.72
CA ALA A 33 -7.48 -10.91 -4.63
C ALA A 33 -8.90 -10.45 -5.01
N PRO A 34 -9.75 -10.09 -4.03
CA PRO A 34 -11.10 -9.60 -4.33
C PRO A 34 -11.06 -8.41 -5.29
N GLN A 35 -11.91 -8.46 -6.32
CA GLN A 35 -12.03 -7.36 -7.27
C GLN A 35 -12.63 -6.13 -6.58
N ALA A 36 -12.23 -4.95 -7.05
CA ALA A 36 -12.83 -3.71 -6.58
C ALA A 36 -14.34 -3.70 -6.86
N ILE A 37 -15.13 -3.46 -5.82
CA ILE A 37 -16.61 -3.43 -5.87
C ILE A 37 -17.15 -2.01 -5.97
N GLY A 38 -16.29 -1.03 -6.26
CA GLY A 38 -16.63 0.40 -6.35
C GLY A 38 -15.61 1.16 -7.20
N PRO A 39 -15.68 2.50 -7.24
CA PRO A 39 -14.79 3.33 -8.06
C PRO A 39 -13.40 3.51 -7.44
N TYR A 40 -12.70 2.39 -7.19
CA TYR A 40 -11.33 2.35 -6.68
C TYR A 40 -10.51 1.24 -7.33
N SER A 41 -9.20 1.25 -7.14
CA SER A 41 -8.27 0.22 -7.60
C SER A 41 -7.82 -0.65 -6.43
N GLN A 42 -7.48 -1.92 -6.68
CA GLN A 42 -6.91 -2.80 -5.65
C GLN A 42 -5.60 -2.22 -5.09
N ALA A 43 -4.75 -1.66 -5.96
CA ALA A 43 -3.61 -0.84 -5.55
C ALA A 43 -3.20 0.14 -6.65
N ILE A 44 -2.45 1.17 -6.24
CA ILE A 44 -1.84 2.17 -7.12
C ILE A 44 -0.36 2.25 -6.80
N ARG A 45 0.48 2.14 -7.82
CA ARG A 45 1.90 2.49 -7.74
C ARG A 45 2.13 3.91 -8.24
N ALA A 46 2.83 4.71 -7.44
CA ALA A 46 3.33 6.04 -7.78
C ALA A 46 4.85 6.06 -7.49
N GLY A 47 5.65 5.99 -8.53
CA GLY A 47 7.09 5.79 -8.43
C GLY A 47 7.45 4.48 -7.75
N LYS A 48 8.17 4.55 -6.62
CA LYS A 48 8.53 3.38 -5.80
C LYS A 48 7.45 3.02 -4.77
N THR A 49 6.48 3.88 -4.51
CA THR A 49 5.47 3.66 -3.47
C THR A 49 4.23 3.00 -4.04
N VAL A 50 3.75 1.97 -3.35
CA VAL A 50 2.52 1.25 -3.69
C VAL A 50 1.51 1.44 -2.56
N TYR A 51 0.34 1.96 -2.90
CA TYR A 51 -0.78 2.19 -2.01
C TYR A 51 -1.81 1.09 -2.26
N LEU A 52 -2.04 0.23 -1.27
CA LEU A 52 -3.01 -0.85 -1.33
C LEU A 52 -4.32 -0.42 -0.68
N ALA A 53 -5.42 -0.65 -1.37
CA ALA A 53 -6.76 -0.44 -0.82
C ALA A 53 -7.01 -1.34 0.39
N GLY A 54 -7.90 -0.92 1.28
CA GLY A 54 -8.37 -1.73 2.39
C GLY A 54 -8.94 -3.05 1.89
N GLN A 55 -8.47 -4.16 2.47
CA GLN A 55 -8.98 -5.48 2.21
C GLN A 55 -9.88 -5.91 3.37
N ILE A 56 -10.99 -6.56 3.02
CA ILE A 56 -11.89 -7.24 3.95
C ILE A 56 -11.90 -8.74 3.66
N SER A 57 -12.55 -9.52 4.50
CA SER A 57 -12.53 -10.99 4.44
C SER A 57 -13.41 -11.56 3.31
N ILE A 58 -13.16 -11.18 2.07
CA ILE A 58 -13.78 -11.77 0.87
C ILE A 58 -12.83 -12.82 0.29
N ASP A 59 -13.34 -14.02 0.04
CA ASP A 59 -12.62 -15.08 -0.68
C ASP A 59 -12.60 -14.72 -2.18
N PRO A 60 -11.41 -14.55 -2.81
CA PRO A 60 -11.31 -14.16 -4.21
C PRO A 60 -11.84 -15.19 -5.19
N LYS A 61 -11.87 -16.48 -4.82
CA LYS A 61 -12.33 -17.59 -5.68
C LYS A 61 -13.85 -17.69 -5.69
N THR A 62 -14.45 -17.67 -4.51
CA THR A 62 -15.91 -17.81 -4.35
C THR A 62 -16.65 -16.47 -4.43
N LYS A 63 -15.93 -15.35 -4.25
CA LYS A 63 -16.46 -13.98 -4.11
C LYS A 63 -17.39 -13.82 -2.91
N GLN A 64 -17.37 -14.77 -1.98
CA GLN A 64 -18.20 -14.76 -0.77
C GLN A 64 -17.45 -14.11 0.39
N LEU A 65 -18.23 -13.49 1.27
CA LEU A 65 -17.74 -12.97 2.53
C LEU A 65 -17.50 -14.11 3.51
N VAL A 66 -16.32 -14.16 4.11
CA VAL A 66 -16.02 -15.06 5.23
C VAL A 66 -16.38 -14.34 6.54
N THR A 67 -17.38 -14.86 7.24
CA THR A 67 -17.95 -14.26 8.47
C THR A 67 -17.48 -14.96 9.75
N GLY A 68 -16.39 -15.71 9.70
CA GLY A 68 -15.83 -16.46 10.82
C GLY A 68 -15.23 -15.60 11.93
N THR A 69 -14.29 -16.18 12.66
CA THR A 69 -13.60 -15.51 13.78
C THR A 69 -12.74 -14.36 13.30
N ILE A 70 -12.24 -13.51 14.22
CA ILE A 70 -11.30 -12.44 13.87
C ILE A 70 -10.01 -12.99 13.29
N GLU A 71 -9.56 -14.16 13.78
CA GLU A 71 -8.36 -14.84 13.29
C GLU A 71 -8.53 -15.29 11.83
N GLU A 72 -9.65 -15.90 11.49
CA GLU A 72 -9.97 -16.33 10.11
C GLU A 72 -10.07 -15.14 9.16
N GLN A 73 -10.77 -14.07 9.58
CA GLN A 73 -10.91 -12.87 8.78
C GLN A 73 -9.57 -12.15 8.60
N THR A 74 -8.77 -11.99 9.66
CA THR A 74 -7.45 -11.36 9.59
C THR A 74 -6.52 -12.14 8.65
N LYS A 75 -6.51 -13.47 8.74
CA LYS A 75 -5.71 -14.31 7.83
C LYS A 75 -6.09 -14.06 6.37
N LEU A 76 -7.37 -14.11 6.05
CA LEU A 76 -7.81 -13.91 4.66
C LEU A 76 -7.50 -12.50 4.15
N VAL A 77 -7.69 -11.48 4.97
CA VAL A 77 -7.34 -10.10 4.64
C VAL A 77 -5.86 -9.96 4.31
N LEU A 78 -4.97 -10.57 5.10
CA LEU A 78 -3.52 -10.52 4.87
C LEU A 78 -3.10 -11.35 3.64
N GLU A 79 -3.74 -12.47 3.36
CA GLU A 79 -3.54 -13.21 2.10
C GLU A 79 -3.99 -12.39 0.88
N ASN A 80 -5.11 -11.66 0.97
CA ASN A 80 -5.55 -10.77 -0.10
C ASN A 80 -4.54 -9.63 -0.34
N LEU A 81 -4.03 -8.98 0.71
CA LEU A 81 -2.96 -7.97 0.60
C LEU A 81 -1.71 -8.55 -0.05
N LYS A 82 -1.29 -9.74 0.37
CA LYS A 82 -0.14 -10.46 -0.18
C LYS A 82 -0.30 -10.75 -1.68
N ALA A 83 -1.49 -11.15 -2.12
CA ALA A 83 -1.78 -11.38 -3.53
C ALA A 83 -1.70 -10.09 -4.36
N VAL A 84 -2.20 -8.97 -3.83
CA VAL A 84 -2.09 -7.66 -4.49
C VAL A 84 -0.63 -7.21 -4.58
N LEU A 85 0.17 -7.38 -3.53
CA LEU A 85 1.62 -7.10 -3.53
C LEU A 85 2.35 -7.93 -4.59
N ALA A 86 2.07 -9.23 -4.65
CA ALA A 86 2.69 -10.15 -5.62
C ALA A 86 2.42 -9.75 -7.07
N ALA A 87 1.26 -9.16 -7.37
CA ALA A 87 0.92 -8.66 -8.71
C ALA A 87 1.82 -7.50 -9.18
N ASP A 88 2.51 -6.82 -8.27
CA ASP A 88 3.53 -5.81 -8.61
C ASP A 88 4.96 -6.25 -8.21
N GLY A 89 5.18 -7.55 -7.99
CA GLY A 89 6.49 -8.12 -7.68
C GLY A 89 6.99 -7.87 -6.26
N LEU A 90 6.09 -7.52 -5.34
CA LEU A 90 6.42 -7.25 -3.94
C LEU A 90 5.98 -8.39 -3.02
N THR A 91 6.52 -8.41 -1.81
CA THR A 91 6.17 -9.32 -0.71
C THR A 91 5.73 -8.52 0.52
N MET A 92 5.33 -9.21 1.58
CA MET A 92 4.98 -8.59 2.85
C MET A 92 6.16 -7.83 3.49
N ASP A 93 7.41 -8.23 3.21
CA ASP A 93 8.62 -7.55 3.71
C ASP A 93 8.81 -6.14 3.12
N HIS A 94 8.15 -5.82 2.01
CA HIS A 94 8.17 -4.49 1.40
C HIS A 94 7.14 -3.53 2.01
N VAL A 95 6.24 -4.02 2.87
CA VAL A 95 5.23 -3.20 3.54
C VAL A 95 5.90 -2.34 4.61
N VAL A 96 5.72 -1.03 4.52
CA VAL A 96 6.30 -0.05 5.45
C VAL A 96 5.27 0.52 6.42
N SER A 97 3.99 0.46 6.07
CA SER A 97 2.90 0.96 6.92
C SER A 97 1.62 0.19 6.69
N THR A 98 0.84 0.00 7.77
CA THR A 98 -0.52 -0.54 7.71
C THR A 98 -1.47 0.28 8.57
N SER A 99 -2.73 0.35 8.13
CA SER A 99 -3.84 0.82 8.95
C SER A 99 -4.81 -0.33 9.17
N VAL A 100 -5.08 -0.65 10.43
CA VAL A 100 -5.97 -1.74 10.86
C VAL A 100 -7.21 -1.12 11.50
N PHE A 101 -8.36 -1.45 10.94
CA PHE A 101 -9.66 -1.02 11.44
C PHE A 101 -10.39 -2.24 12.00
N LEU A 102 -10.78 -2.17 13.27
CA LEU A 102 -11.46 -3.26 13.97
C LEU A 102 -12.90 -2.86 14.27
N LYS A 103 -13.80 -3.83 14.24
CA LYS A 103 -15.17 -3.67 14.71
C LYS A 103 -15.22 -3.67 16.24
N ASP A 104 -14.28 -4.35 16.91
CA ASP A 104 -14.20 -4.49 18.36
C ASP A 104 -12.72 -4.61 18.77
N LEU A 105 -12.21 -3.65 19.54
CA LEU A 105 -10.85 -3.65 20.08
C LEU A 105 -10.62 -4.75 21.13
N ASN A 106 -11.64 -5.36 21.70
CA ASN A 106 -11.46 -6.53 22.56
C ASN A 106 -10.88 -7.73 21.79
N GLU A 107 -11.02 -7.77 20.46
CA GLU A 107 -10.44 -8.81 19.59
C GLU A 107 -9.00 -8.48 19.14
N PHE A 108 -8.40 -7.35 19.59
CA PHE A 108 -7.06 -6.90 19.20
C PHE A 108 -5.96 -7.95 19.42
N GLY A 109 -5.98 -8.64 20.58
CA GLY A 109 -4.98 -9.67 20.90
C GLY A 109 -4.97 -10.80 19.87
N LYS A 110 -6.15 -11.35 19.56
CA LYS A 110 -6.33 -12.43 18.60
C LYS A 110 -5.96 -12.01 17.17
N MET A 111 -6.34 -10.79 16.77
CA MET A 111 -5.91 -10.21 15.50
C MET A 111 -4.38 -10.12 15.43
N ASN A 112 -3.71 -9.66 16.49
CA ASN A 112 -2.26 -9.54 16.55
C ASN A 112 -1.53 -10.87 16.44
N GLU A 113 -2.05 -11.95 17.01
CA GLU A 113 -1.47 -13.29 16.89
C GLU A 113 -1.33 -13.69 15.42
N VAL A 114 -2.39 -13.48 14.63
CA VAL A 114 -2.36 -13.76 13.19
C VAL A 114 -1.48 -12.76 12.44
N TYR A 115 -1.64 -11.47 12.71
CA TYR A 115 -0.87 -10.40 12.06
C TYR A 115 0.65 -10.62 12.20
N GLY A 116 1.12 -10.98 13.41
CA GLY A 116 2.52 -11.25 13.70
C GLY A 116 3.12 -12.40 12.89
N THR A 117 2.31 -13.33 12.38
CA THR A 117 2.80 -14.42 11.53
C THR A 117 3.23 -13.97 10.13
N TYR A 118 2.72 -12.82 9.67
CA TYR A 118 3.03 -12.24 8.36
C TYR A 118 4.18 -11.22 8.39
N PHE A 119 4.44 -10.60 9.53
CA PHE A 119 5.44 -9.54 9.70
C PHE A 119 6.48 -9.95 10.76
N LYS A 120 7.27 -10.98 10.45
CA LYS A 120 8.27 -11.54 11.37
C LYS A 120 9.56 -10.72 11.44
N ASN A 121 9.96 -10.16 10.30
CA ASN A 121 11.19 -9.38 10.16
C ASN A 121 10.82 -7.92 9.94
N ALA A 122 11.28 -7.00 10.80
CA ALA A 122 11.01 -5.57 10.68
C ALA A 122 9.51 -5.24 10.44
N PRO A 123 8.62 -5.44 11.44
CA PRO A 123 7.20 -5.12 11.30
C PRO A 123 6.98 -3.69 10.82
N PRO A 124 5.98 -3.44 9.95
CA PRO A 124 5.68 -2.09 9.46
C PRO A 124 5.16 -1.18 10.58
N ALA A 125 5.30 0.13 10.40
CA ALA A 125 4.57 1.09 11.22
C ALA A 125 3.06 0.82 11.13
N ARG A 126 2.33 0.91 12.24
CA ARG A 126 0.91 0.56 12.26
C ARG A 126 0.08 1.49 13.12
N ALA A 127 -1.10 1.85 12.63
CA ALA A 127 -2.19 2.36 13.43
C ALA A 127 -3.28 1.29 13.52
N THR A 128 -3.87 1.12 14.72
CA THR A 128 -5.03 0.23 14.94
C THR A 128 -6.09 0.97 15.72
N VAL A 129 -7.30 1.01 15.19
CA VAL A 129 -8.44 1.70 15.80
C VAL A 129 -9.71 0.87 15.72
N GLU A 130 -10.61 1.06 16.69
CA GLU A 130 -11.99 0.64 16.55
C GLU A 130 -12.76 1.67 15.73
N VAL A 131 -13.66 1.21 14.89
CA VAL A 131 -14.50 2.06 14.05
C VAL A 131 -15.98 1.77 14.27
N ALA A 132 -16.82 2.76 14.03
CA ALA A 132 -18.27 2.64 14.23
C ALA A 132 -18.89 1.52 13.37
N ARG A 133 -18.36 1.29 12.17
CA ARG A 133 -18.82 0.23 11.26
C ARG A 133 -17.81 -0.02 10.16
N LEU A 134 -17.67 -1.27 9.74
CA LEU A 134 -16.90 -1.70 8.57
C LEU A 134 -17.82 -2.12 7.43
N PRO A 135 -17.34 -2.05 6.17
CA PRO A 135 -18.09 -2.53 5.01
C PRO A 135 -18.56 -3.98 5.22
N ARG A 136 -19.83 -4.25 4.89
CA ARG A 136 -20.43 -5.59 5.01
C ARG A 136 -20.39 -6.18 6.43
N ASP A 137 -20.22 -5.35 7.46
CA ASP A 137 -20.18 -5.72 8.88
C ASP A 137 -19.07 -6.73 9.24
N VAL A 138 -17.95 -6.74 8.49
CA VAL A 138 -16.76 -7.54 8.84
C VAL A 138 -16.16 -7.11 10.17
N LYS A 139 -15.30 -7.96 10.73
CA LYS A 139 -14.59 -7.70 12.00
C LYS A 139 -13.31 -6.87 11.81
N VAL A 140 -12.70 -6.93 10.62
CA VAL A 140 -11.41 -6.28 10.35
C VAL A 140 -11.32 -5.83 8.90
N GLU A 141 -10.68 -4.67 8.70
CA GLU A 141 -10.19 -4.18 7.43
C GLU A 141 -8.75 -3.74 7.59
N ILE A 142 -7.89 -4.02 6.62
CA ILE A 142 -6.47 -3.61 6.64
C ILE A 142 -6.10 -3.02 5.29
N SER A 143 -5.54 -1.80 5.31
CA SER A 143 -4.84 -1.19 4.18
C SER A 143 -3.34 -1.17 4.43
N ALA A 144 -2.55 -1.01 3.35
CA ALA A 144 -1.10 -1.02 3.45
C ALA A 144 -0.43 -0.04 2.48
N ILE A 145 0.79 0.37 2.84
CA ILE A 145 1.72 1.06 1.96
C ILE A 145 2.98 0.23 1.88
N ALA A 146 3.45 -0.03 0.65
CA ALA A 146 4.68 -0.76 0.39
C ALA A 146 5.63 0.08 -0.48
N VAL A 147 6.92 -0.26 -0.49
CA VAL A 147 7.94 0.45 -1.25
C VAL A 147 8.78 -0.56 -2.03
N HIS A 148 8.99 -0.29 -3.32
CA HIS A 148 9.95 -1.02 -4.15
C HIS A 148 11.38 -0.72 -3.69
N PRO A 149 12.29 -1.71 -3.74
CA PRO A 149 13.71 -1.54 -3.43
C PRO A 149 14.43 -0.56 -4.36
#